data_c8718cdac91e1d8577a8d595da623bea
#
_entry.id   c8718cdac91e1d8577a8d595da623bea
#
_cell.length_a   1.000
_cell.length_b   1.000
_cell.length_c   1.000
_cell.angle_alpha   90.00
_cell.angle_beta   90.00
_cell.angle_gamma   90.00
#
_symmetry.space_group_name_H-M   'P 1'
#
loop_
_entity.id
_entity.type
_entity.pdbx_description
1 polymer ?
#
loop_
_entity_poly.entity_id
_entity_poly.type
_entity_poly.pdbx_seq_one_letter_code
_entity_poly.pdbx_strand_id
1 'polypeptide(L)'
;MSLNQAQRSITSEELKAHFHKSTLTEDDIAQATHMTVSEVRQVLAMNAPKSVFSHHLQTFILQVWDVRDVINANIKSNGMQPTAYSFLKGEKEDYWFLR
;
A
#
# COMPACT_ATOMS: atom_id res chain seq x y z
N MET A 1 7.03 -4.23 -12.09
CA MET A 1 7.05 -3.22 -11.04
C MET A 1 8.25 -2.33 -11.23
N SER A 2 8.05 -1.02 -11.18
CA SER A 2 9.10 -0.07 -11.50
C SER A 2 10.02 0.27 -10.32
N LEU A 3 9.68 -0.14 -9.11
CA LEU A 3 10.48 0.18 -7.93
C LEU A 3 11.61 -0.82 -7.75
N ASN A 4 12.82 -0.31 -7.51
CA ASN A 4 13.95 -1.16 -7.13
C ASN A 4 13.87 -1.52 -5.64
N GLN A 5 14.82 -2.34 -5.17
CA GLN A 5 14.80 -2.81 -3.79
C GLN A 5 14.90 -1.67 -2.77
N ALA A 6 15.74 -0.69 -3.01
CA ALA A 6 15.90 0.46 -2.12
C ALA A 6 14.59 1.27 -2.06
N GLN A 7 13.95 1.49 -3.20
CA GLN A 7 12.68 2.21 -3.27
C GLN A 7 11.57 1.45 -2.57
N ARG A 8 11.53 0.12 -2.70
CA ARG A 8 10.56 -0.71 -1.99
C ARG A 8 10.74 -0.65 -0.48
N SER A 9 12.00 -0.62 -0.02
CA SER A 9 12.28 -0.49 1.42
C SER A 9 11.78 0.85 1.96
N ILE A 10 12.01 1.93 1.23
CA ILE A 10 11.53 3.25 1.61
C ILE A 10 10.00 3.27 1.65
N THR A 11 9.35 2.71 0.64
CA THR A 11 7.89 2.65 0.57
C THR A 11 7.33 1.83 1.73
N SER A 12 7.97 0.72 2.09
CA SER A 12 7.57 -0.09 3.25
C SER A 12 7.64 0.73 4.54
N GLU A 13 8.73 1.46 4.74
CA GLU A 13 8.87 2.30 5.93
C GLU A 13 7.80 3.38 5.99
N GLU A 14 7.51 4.00 4.85
CA GLU A 14 6.49 5.04 4.77
C GLU A 14 5.08 4.48 5.02
N LEU A 15 4.76 3.32 4.44
CA LEU A 15 3.48 2.66 4.68
C LEU A 15 3.31 2.31 6.16
N LYS A 16 4.35 1.75 6.79
CA LYS A 16 4.31 1.39 8.21
C LYS A 16 4.16 2.63 9.09
N ALA A 17 4.85 3.72 8.76
CA ALA A 17 4.75 4.97 9.51
C ALA A 17 3.32 5.52 9.43
N HIS A 18 2.72 5.52 8.24
CA HIS A 18 1.34 5.95 8.08
C HIS A 18 0.37 5.03 8.80
N PHE A 19 0.60 3.73 8.74
CA PHE A 19 -0.21 2.75 9.45
C PHE A 19 -0.20 3.02 10.95
N HIS A 20 0.97 3.27 11.53
CA HIS A 20 1.09 3.59 12.96
C HIS A 20 0.44 4.92 13.33
N LYS A 21 0.39 5.85 12.39
CA LYS A 21 -0.28 7.14 12.58
C LYS A 21 -1.80 7.01 12.52
N SER A 22 -2.30 5.99 11.81
CA SER A 22 -3.73 5.71 11.69
C SER A 22 -4.26 5.04 12.97
N THR A 23 -5.58 4.93 13.06
CA THR A 23 -6.24 4.17 14.14
C THR A 23 -6.60 2.75 13.70
N LEU A 24 -6.16 2.33 12.52
CA LEU A 24 -6.50 1.04 11.94
C LEU A 24 -5.63 -0.08 12.51
N THR A 25 -6.23 -1.27 12.61
CA THR A 25 -5.50 -2.51 12.79
C THR A 25 -5.30 -3.20 11.45
N GLU A 26 -4.46 -4.23 11.41
CA GLU A 26 -4.30 -5.05 10.20
C GLU A 26 -5.62 -5.69 9.77
N ASP A 27 -6.43 -6.13 10.75
CA ASP A 27 -7.77 -6.68 10.47
C ASP A 27 -8.68 -5.65 9.82
N ASP A 28 -8.66 -4.41 10.30
CA ASP A 28 -9.47 -3.33 9.72
C ASP A 28 -9.13 -3.11 8.26
N ILE A 29 -7.83 -3.08 7.94
CA ILE A 29 -7.38 -2.90 6.56
C ILE A 29 -7.78 -4.11 5.72
N ALA A 30 -7.62 -5.31 6.24
CA ALA A 30 -8.01 -6.54 5.54
C ALA A 30 -9.48 -6.53 5.17
N GLN A 31 -10.35 -6.14 6.09
CA GLN A 31 -11.79 -6.06 5.83
C GLN A 31 -12.12 -4.98 4.79
N ALA A 32 -11.50 -3.81 4.90
CA ALA A 32 -11.76 -2.69 3.99
C ALA A 32 -11.30 -2.98 2.56
N THR A 33 -10.25 -3.78 2.39
CA THR A 33 -9.65 -4.07 1.10
C THR A 33 -10.03 -5.43 0.54
N HIS A 34 -10.80 -6.23 1.28
CA HIS A 34 -11.12 -7.62 0.93
C HIS A 34 -9.88 -8.49 0.79
N MET A 35 -8.85 -8.21 1.60
CA MET A 35 -7.60 -8.96 1.64
C MET A 35 -7.52 -9.79 2.91
N THR A 36 -6.62 -10.77 2.94
CA THR A 36 -6.29 -11.45 4.18
C THR A 36 -5.31 -10.61 5.00
N VAL A 37 -5.23 -10.86 6.30
CA VAL A 37 -4.24 -10.19 7.16
C VAL A 37 -2.83 -10.50 6.67
N SER A 38 -2.57 -11.73 6.22
CA SER A 38 -1.28 -12.10 5.66
C SER A 38 -0.91 -11.24 4.45
N GLU A 39 -1.89 -10.99 3.55
CA GLU A 39 -1.68 -10.13 2.38
C GLU A 39 -1.40 -8.68 2.80
N VAL A 40 -2.12 -8.18 3.80
CA VAL A 40 -1.89 -6.82 4.32
C VAL A 40 -0.46 -6.69 4.85
N ARG A 41 0.01 -7.68 5.60
CA ARG A 41 1.38 -7.69 6.12
C ARG A 41 2.41 -7.71 5.00
N GLN A 42 2.17 -8.48 3.95
CA GLN A 42 3.06 -8.52 2.78
C GLN A 42 3.12 -7.16 2.08
N VAL A 43 1.98 -6.48 1.96
CA VAL A 43 1.93 -5.15 1.38
C VAL A 43 2.69 -4.15 2.24
N LEU A 44 2.48 -4.14 3.55
CA LEU A 44 3.17 -3.22 4.45
C LEU A 44 4.69 -3.45 4.41
N ALA A 45 5.12 -4.68 4.23
CA ALA A 45 6.55 -5.00 4.09
C ALA A 45 7.07 -4.81 2.68
N MET A 46 6.20 -4.47 1.72
CA MET A 46 6.52 -4.39 0.29
C MET A 46 7.18 -5.69 -0.20
N ASN A 47 6.68 -6.82 0.30
CA ASN A 47 7.17 -8.14 -0.04
C ASN A 47 6.40 -8.67 -1.24
N ALA A 48 6.83 -8.26 -2.43
CA ALA A 48 6.17 -8.63 -3.68
C ALA A 48 6.25 -10.14 -3.93
N PRO A 49 5.23 -10.73 -4.58
CA PRO A 49 5.26 -12.17 -4.89
C PRO A 49 6.41 -12.50 -5.84
N LYS A 50 7.06 -13.62 -5.56
CA LYS A 50 8.12 -14.15 -6.42
C LYS A 50 7.48 -15.01 -7.51
N SER A 51 6.85 -14.34 -8.47
CA SER A 51 6.15 -15.02 -9.56
C SER A 51 6.68 -14.54 -10.90
N VAL A 52 6.74 -15.45 -11.86
CA VAL A 52 7.07 -15.12 -13.24
C VAL A 52 5.86 -14.56 -14.00
N PHE A 53 4.68 -14.61 -13.40
CA PHE A 53 3.45 -14.12 -14.04
C PHE A 53 3.21 -12.66 -13.67
N SER A 54 3.18 -11.82 -14.69
CA SER A 54 3.03 -10.37 -14.50
C SER A 54 1.73 -9.98 -13.81
N HIS A 55 0.65 -10.75 -13.99
CA HIS A 55 -0.63 -10.42 -13.35
C HIS A 55 -0.58 -10.55 -11.82
N HIS A 56 0.25 -11.43 -11.28
CA HIS A 56 0.44 -11.53 -9.82
C HIS A 56 1.10 -10.25 -9.28
N LEU A 57 2.07 -9.74 -10.03
CA LEU A 57 2.75 -8.51 -9.65
C LEU A 57 1.82 -7.30 -9.76
N GLN A 58 1.01 -7.25 -10.82
CA GLN A 58 0.01 -6.18 -10.98
C GLN A 58 -1.01 -6.21 -9.85
N THR A 59 -1.47 -7.39 -9.46
CA THR A 59 -2.39 -7.55 -8.33
C THR A 59 -1.75 -7.02 -7.05
N PHE A 60 -0.49 -7.34 -6.81
CA PHE A 60 0.23 -6.84 -5.64
C PHE A 60 0.31 -5.31 -5.65
N ILE A 61 0.63 -4.71 -6.79
CA ILE A 61 0.70 -3.25 -6.92
C ILE A 61 -0.65 -2.60 -6.61
N LEU A 62 -1.75 -3.15 -7.14
CA LEU A 62 -3.08 -2.65 -6.84
C LEU A 62 -3.42 -2.77 -5.36
N GLN A 63 -3.01 -3.86 -4.71
CA GLN A 63 -3.19 -4.04 -3.27
C GLN A 63 -2.42 -2.97 -2.48
N VAL A 64 -1.22 -2.62 -2.91
CA VAL A 64 -0.43 -1.55 -2.28
C VAL A 64 -1.20 -0.23 -2.32
N TRP A 65 -1.75 0.13 -3.48
CA TRP A 65 -2.53 1.36 -3.62
C TRP A 65 -3.80 1.33 -2.79
N ASP A 66 -4.50 0.19 -2.74
CA ASP A 66 -5.72 0.05 -1.94
C ASP A 66 -5.41 0.21 -0.45
N VAL A 67 -4.35 -0.40 0.05
CA VAL A 67 -3.92 -0.25 1.43
C VAL A 67 -3.55 1.20 1.74
N ARG A 68 -2.79 1.84 0.86
CA ARG A 68 -2.46 3.26 1.02
C ARG A 68 -3.72 4.12 1.13
N ASP A 69 -4.68 3.90 0.24
CA ASP A 69 -5.90 4.71 0.21
C ASP A 69 -6.72 4.55 1.48
N VAL A 70 -6.83 3.33 2.00
CA VAL A 70 -7.55 3.06 3.25
C VAL A 70 -6.86 3.75 4.43
N ILE A 71 -5.54 3.66 4.52
CA ILE A 71 -4.76 4.30 5.58
C ILE A 71 -4.90 5.82 5.49
N ASN A 72 -4.74 6.39 4.30
CA ASN A 72 -4.84 7.84 4.11
C ASN A 72 -6.24 8.35 4.45
N ALA A 73 -7.27 7.63 4.05
CA ALA A 73 -8.66 8.02 4.35
C ALA A 73 -8.90 8.02 5.86
N ASN A 74 -8.36 7.04 6.58
CA ASN A 74 -8.48 7.00 8.04
C ASN A 74 -7.77 8.18 8.70
N ILE A 75 -6.54 8.49 8.26
CA ILE A 75 -5.77 9.60 8.81
C ILE A 75 -6.54 10.92 8.62
N LYS A 76 -7.10 11.12 7.42
CA LYS A 76 -7.89 12.31 7.12
C LYS A 76 -9.16 12.38 7.95
N SER A 77 -9.85 11.26 8.14
CA SER A 77 -11.10 11.22 8.90
C SER A 77 -10.86 11.52 10.38
N ASN A 78 -9.64 11.33 10.87
CA ASN A 78 -9.25 11.67 12.23
C ASN A 78 -8.75 13.12 12.35
N GLY A 79 -8.92 13.93 11.31
CA GLY A 79 -8.54 15.34 11.32
C GLY A 79 -7.06 15.60 11.10
N MET A 80 -6.30 14.58 10.68
CA MET A 80 -4.88 14.70 10.42
C MET A 80 -4.61 14.68 8.91
N GLN A 81 -3.43 15.14 8.52
CA GLN A 81 -3.00 15.09 7.11
C GLN A 81 -1.95 13.98 6.95
N PRO A 82 -2.15 13.07 5.98
CA PRO A 82 -1.12 12.09 5.70
C PRO A 82 0.10 12.77 5.08
N THR A 83 1.29 12.29 5.47
CA THR A 83 2.54 12.76 4.87
C THR A 83 2.61 12.26 3.43
N ALA A 84 3.20 13.05 2.53
CA ALA A 84 3.36 12.63 1.14
C ALA A 84 4.31 11.43 1.04
N TYR A 85 3.94 10.47 0.21
CA TYR A 85 4.80 9.32 -0.10
C TYR A 85 5.85 9.72 -1.14
N SER A 86 7.01 9.10 -1.08
CA SER A 86 8.06 9.35 -2.06
C SER A 86 7.75 8.69 -3.40
N PHE A 87 7.18 7.48 -3.39
CA PHE A 87 6.96 6.67 -4.60
C PHE A 87 5.49 6.29 -4.83
N LEU A 88 4.59 6.60 -3.89
CA LEU A 88 3.16 6.36 -4.03
C LEU A 88 2.43 7.71 -4.05
N LYS A 89 2.79 8.54 -5.02
CA LYS A 89 2.23 9.89 -5.16
C LYS A 89 1.05 9.88 -6.13
N GLY A 90 0.09 10.76 -5.89
CA GLY A 90 -1.07 10.93 -6.76
C GLY A 90 -2.09 9.82 -6.60
N GLU A 91 -2.79 9.53 -7.67
CA GLU A 91 -3.85 8.52 -7.70
C GLU A 91 -3.39 7.33 -8.56
N LYS A 92 -3.89 6.14 -8.25
CA LYS A 92 -3.49 4.95 -9.03
C LYS A 92 -3.91 5.05 -10.49
N GLU A 93 -4.95 5.82 -10.78
CA GLU A 93 -5.42 6.03 -12.16
C GLU A 93 -4.41 6.79 -13.02
N ASP A 94 -3.50 7.53 -12.39
CA ASP A 94 -2.42 8.23 -13.08
C ASP A 94 -1.38 7.25 -13.64
N TYR A 95 -1.42 6.00 -13.19
CA TYR A 95 -0.48 4.96 -13.59
C TYR A 95 -1.22 3.97 -14.49
N TRP A 96 -1.36 4.34 -15.76
CA TRP A 96 -2.15 3.57 -16.73
C TRP A 96 -1.73 2.11 -16.82
N PHE A 97 -0.47 1.80 -16.57
CA PHE A 97 0.05 0.43 -16.64
C PHE A 97 -0.45 -0.47 -15.49
N LEU A 98 -1.13 0.11 -14.50
CA LEU A 98 -1.72 -0.64 -13.38
C LEU A 98 -3.17 -1.07 -13.67
N ARG A 99 -3.71 -0.64 -14.79
CA ARG A 99 -5.10 -0.92 -15.16
C ARG A 99 -5.27 -2.32 -15.73
#